data_4f34a59bbb86bbd1bfb6c46a88148cee
#
_entry.id   4f34a59bbb86bbd1bfb6c46a88148cee
#
_cell.length_a   1.000
_cell.length_b   1.000
_cell.length_c   1.000
_cell.angle_alpha   90.00
_cell.angle_beta   90.00
_cell.angle_gamma   90.00
#
_symmetry.space_group_name_H-M   'P 1'
#
loop_
_entity.id
_entity.type
_entity.pdbx_description
1 polymer ?
#
loop_
_entity_poly.entity_id
_entity_poly.type
_entity_poly.pdbx_seq_one_letter_code
_entity_poly.pdbx_strand_id
1 'polypeptide(L)'
;MRSAFLWLTVMTLVARATLRPPAPTVAVETYMLPMRDGVRLATDVYLPSSPPPHPVILIRTPYDKNALKPIGEDGARRGYAVVVQDTRGRFASEGANLPFEGDGWWENRADGVDTIGWIARQAWCNGNIGTWGGSALGINQLMLAGAGARPLTCQHITVAEPNLHQSLFPGGVFKKSLVEDWLRITQHAPDALAHWTRHPAYDAFWQARDVNRRYRFVDAPAVHIGGYYDIFAQGTIDAFTGYQTRGRRNARGRQKLLMGPWAHGVLQKRVGELEFPNADQPPCTFHDPWRWFERYLMGVENGVDKEPPVVYYVMGAVGEPNAPGNEWRTADRWLPLPTRATPLYLLGDRTLAFRKPISGAPLTYTYDPQNPAPTVGGRELSLPAGPRDQRRIELRPDVLVFTSAPLEKALEVIGRVKAVLYVASDAPDTDFIVRLCDVYPDGRSYNIAEGALRMRYRES
;
A
#
# COMPACT_ATOMS: atom_id res chain seq x y z
N MET A 1 -79.67 29.65 -8.64
CA MET A 1 -79.50 30.70 -9.64
C MET A 1 -78.04 30.95 -9.89
N ARG A 2 -77.60 30.79 -11.11
CA ARG A 2 -76.23 30.94 -11.69
C ARG A 2 -75.17 30.02 -11.22
N SER A 3 -75.07 28.86 -11.89
CA SER A 3 -73.96 27.94 -11.99
C SER A 3 -72.79 28.60 -12.71
N ALA A 4 -71.56 28.55 -12.13
CA ALA A 4 -70.34 28.88 -12.82
C ALA A 4 -69.55 27.55 -13.05
N PHE A 5 -69.43 27.18 -14.32
CA PHE A 5 -68.60 26.07 -14.80
C PHE A 5 -67.15 26.56 -14.85
N LEU A 6 -66.29 25.86 -14.11
CA LEU A 6 -64.82 26.06 -14.16
C LEU A 6 -64.24 25.01 -15.09
N TRP A 7 -63.69 25.45 -16.22
CA TRP A 7 -62.87 24.58 -17.12
C TRP A 7 -61.48 24.43 -16.58
N LEU A 8 -61.09 23.20 -16.22
CA LEU A 8 -59.72 22.83 -15.85
C LEU A 8 -59.03 22.33 -17.13
N THR A 9 -58.13 23.14 -17.68
CA THR A 9 -57.27 22.74 -18.81
C THR A 9 -56.09 21.98 -18.24
N VAL A 10 -56.04 20.64 -18.40
CA VAL A 10 -54.88 19.79 -18.07
C VAL A 10 -53.87 19.92 -19.20
N MET A 11 -52.79 20.66 -18.97
CA MET A 11 -51.60 20.63 -19.83
C MET A 11 -50.81 19.37 -19.54
N THR A 12 -50.86 18.40 -20.43
CA THR A 12 -49.99 17.20 -20.41
C THR A 12 -48.60 17.60 -20.89
N LEU A 13 -47.68 17.78 -19.97
CA LEU A 13 -46.26 17.93 -20.28
C LEU A 13 -45.68 16.55 -20.65
N VAL A 14 -45.56 16.29 -21.96
CA VAL A 14 -44.79 15.13 -22.46
C VAL A 14 -43.29 15.43 -22.28
N ALA A 15 -42.71 14.99 -21.21
CA ALA A 15 -41.24 14.96 -21.03
C ALA A 15 -40.67 14.01 -22.06
N ARG A 16 -40.08 14.53 -23.14
CA ARG A 16 -39.21 13.76 -24.01
C ARG A 16 -37.96 13.34 -23.20
N ALA A 17 -37.96 12.12 -22.67
CA ALA A 17 -36.77 11.49 -22.22
C ALA A 17 -35.82 11.35 -23.42
N THR A 18 -34.83 12.20 -23.52
CA THR A 18 -33.70 11.98 -24.45
C THR A 18 -32.98 10.71 -23.98
N LEU A 19 -33.28 9.59 -24.62
CA LEU A 19 -32.51 8.36 -24.48
C LEU A 19 -31.09 8.72 -24.85
N ARG A 20 -30.19 8.77 -23.83
CA ARG A 20 -28.74 8.78 -24.09
C ARG A 20 -28.45 7.57 -24.97
N PRO A 21 -27.74 7.75 -26.10
CA PRO A 21 -27.32 6.60 -26.89
C PRO A 21 -26.60 5.61 -25.99
N PRO A 22 -26.81 4.31 -26.17
CA PRO A 22 -26.08 3.31 -25.41
C PRO A 22 -24.58 3.58 -25.56
N ALA A 23 -23.85 3.50 -24.44
CA ALA A 23 -22.39 3.68 -24.46
C ALA A 23 -21.80 2.73 -25.51
N PRO A 24 -20.82 3.18 -26.33
CA PRO A 24 -20.25 2.34 -27.37
C PRO A 24 -19.73 1.03 -26.77
N THR A 25 -20.06 -0.07 -27.40
CA THR A 25 -19.65 -1.40 -26.97
C THR A 25 -18.14 -1.51 -27.08
N VAL A 26 -17.47 -1.80 -25.95
CA VAL A 26 -16.03 -2.02 -25.92
C VAL A 26 -15.75 -3.42 -26.47
N ALA A 27 -14.83 -3.53 -27.44
CA ALA A 27 -14.37 -4.82 -27.92
C ALA A 27 -13.46 -5.47 -26.87
N VAL A 28 -13.71 -6.75 -26.59
CA VAL A 28 -12.90 -7.53 -25.63
C VAL A 28 -12.39 -8.79 -26.33
N GLU A 29 -11.08 -8.98 -26.28
CA GLU A 29 -10.42 -10.16 -26.82
C GLU A 29 -9.75 -10.92 -25.68
N THR A 30 -9.89 -12.23 -25.63
CA THR A 30 -9.29 -13.08 -24.59
C THR A 30 -8.19 -13.96 -25.18
N TYR A 31 -7.05 -13.97 -24.52
CA TYR A 31 -5.86 -14.72 -24.91
C TYR A 31 -5.37 -15.63 -23.78
N MET A 32 -4.79 -16.77 -24.16
CA MET A 32 -3.93 -17.57 -23.29
C MET A 32 -2.47 -17.29 -23.68
N LEU A 33 -1.86 -16.31 -23.01
CA LEU A 33 -0.53 -15.80 -23.32
C LEU A 33 0.56 -16.77 -22.87
N PRO A 34 1.38 -17.32 -23.76
CA PRO A 34 2.49 -18.18 -23.39
C PRO A 34 3.63 -17.35 -22.76
N MET A 35 4.07 -17.75 -21.57
CA MET A 35 5.27 -17.25 -20.93
C MET A 35 6.51 -18.01 -21.44
N ARG A 36 7.69 -17.52 -21.13
CA ARG A 36 8.98 -18.10 -21.60
C ARG A 36 9.20 -19.56 -21.21
N ASP A 37 8.56 -20.02 -20.14
CA ASP A 37 8.59 -21.41 -19.63
C ASP A 37 7.43 -22.27 -20.16
N GLY A 38 6.62 -21.73 -21.08
CA GLY A 38 5.50 -22.42 -21.69
C GLY A 38 4.17 -22.36 -20.93
N VAL A 39 4.13 -21.89 -19.69
CA VAL A 39 2.89 -21.66 -18.93
C VAL A 39 2.08 -20.55 -19.60
N ARG A 40 0.76 -20.73 -19.73
CA ARG A 40 -0.12 -19.79 -20.40
C ARG A 40 -0.97 -19.02 -19.40
N LEU A 41 -1.01 -17.68 -19.56
CA LEU A 41 -1.76 -16.80 -18.66
C LEU A 41 -2.99 -16.21 -19.35
N ALA A 42 -4.14 -16.34 -18.70
CA ALA A 42 -5.42 -15.81 -19.18
C ALA A 42 -5.41 -14.27 -19.13
N THR A 43 -5.65 -13.68 -20.29
CA THR A 43 -5.48 -12.23 -20.50
C THR A 43 -6.62 -11.70 -21.34
N ASP A 44 -7.33 -10.68 -20.82
CA ASP A 44 -8.33 -9.94 -21.55
C ASP A 44 -7.76 -8.61 -22.03
N VAL A 45 -8.06 -8.25 -23.26
CA VAL A 45 -7.68 -6.99 -23.90
C VAL A 45 -8.95 -6.21 -24.24
N TYR A 46 -9.12 -5.07 -23.59
CA TYR A 46 -10.23 -4.15 -23.82
C TYR A 46 -9.75 -3.05 -24.79
N LEU A 47 -10.31 -3.00 -25.98
CA LEU A 47 -9.87 -2.09 -27.05
C LEU A 47 -10.82 -0.89 -27.19
N PRO A 48 -10.27 0.32 -27.39
CA PRO A 48 -11.05 1.50 -27.76
C PRO A 48 -11.76 1.30 -29.10
N SER A 49 -12.87 2.02 -29.27
CA SER A 49 -13.57 2.11 -30.57
C SER A 49 -12.86 2.99 -31.61
N SER A 50 -11.90 3.81 -31.18
CA SER A 50 -11.06 4.63 -32.07
C SER A 50 -10.07 3.75 -32.84
N PRO A 51 -9.58 4.22 -34.02
CA PRO A 51 -8.54 3.49 -34.75
C PRO A 51 -7.23 3.35 -33.96
N PRO A 52 -6.53 2.17 -34.04
CA PRO A 52 -5.23 1.98 -33.43
C PRO A 52 -4.13 2.82 -34.12
N PRO A 53 -2.94 2.99 -33.50
CA PRO A 53 -2.51 2.36 -32.25
C PRO A 53 -2.89 3.17 -30.98
N HIS A 54 -3.00 2.48 -29.83
CA HIS A 54 -3.42 3.05 -28.56
C HIS A 54 -2.31 3.00 -27.48
N PRO A 55 -2.29 3.94 -26.52
CA PRO A 55 -1.56 3.77 -25.28
C PRO A 55 -2.18 2.63 -24.46
N VAL A 56 -1.35 1.92 -23.67
CA VAL A 56 -1.74 0.69 -23.01
C VAL A 56 -1.62 0.80 -21.50
N ILE A 57 -2.61 0.28 -20.78
CA ILE A 57 -2.56 0.07 -19.33
C ILE A 57 -2.61 -1.43 -19.06
N LEU A 58 -1.57 -1.95 -18.39
CA LEU A 58 -1.50 -3.34 -17.96
C LEU A 58 -1.86 -3.45 -16.47
N ILE A 59 -2.80 -4.36 -16.15
CA ILE A 59 -3.18 -4.72 -14.79
C ILE A 59 -3.02 -6.23 -14.64
N ARG A 60 -2.17 -6.69 -13.71
CA ARG A 60 -1.99 -8.11 -13.40
C ARG A 60 -2.53 -8.38 -12.01
N THR A 61 -3.42 -9.36 -11.88
CA THR A 61 -4.20 -9.59 -10.66
C THR A 61 -4.20 -11.05 -10.21
N PRO A 62 -4.05 -11.33 -8.89
CA PRO A 62 -4.35 -12.64 -8.33
C PRO A 62 -5.83 -12.81 -7.92
N TYR A 63 -6.69 -11.80 -8.16
CA TYR A 63 -8.06 -11.69 -7.62
C TYR A 63 -9.18 -11.87 -8.65
N ASP A 64 -8.92 -12.53 -9.77
CA ASP A 64 -9.81 -12.67 -10.93
C ASP A 64 -9.84 -11.43 -11.85
N LYS A 65 -9.34 -11.61 -13.08
CA LYS A 65 -9.39 -10.56 -14.12
C LYS A 65 -10.81 -10.09 -14.43
N ASN A 66 -11.82 -10.96 -14.27
CA ASN A 66 -13.22 -10.63 -14.52
C ASN A 66 -13.76 -9.57 -13.54
N ALA A 67 -13.24 -9.50 -12.30
CA ALA A 67 -13.58 -8.46 -11.32
C ALA A 67 -13.13 -7.06 -11.77
N LEU A 68 -12.15 -6.97 -12.68
CA LEU A 68 -11.60 -5.73 -13.20
C LEU A 68 -12.21 -5.31 -14.55
N LYS A 69 -13.20 -6.04 -15.06
CA LYS A 69 -13.92 -5.69 -16.29
C LYS A 69 -14.41 -4.23 -16.33
N PRO A 70 -15.03 -3.67 -15.25
CA PRO A 70 -15.45 -2.27 -15.26
C PRO A 70 -14.30 -1.28 -15.50
N ILE A 71 -13.11 -1.57 -14.94
CA ILE A 71 -11.90 -0.75 -15.14
C ILE A 71 -11.39 -0.89 -16.58
N GLY A 72 -11.39 -2.10 -17.12
CA GLY A 72 -11.02 -2.37 -18.50
C GLY A 72 -11.89 -1.61 -19.50
N GLU A 73 -13.21 -1.67 -19.31
CA GLU A 73 -14.17 -0.96 -20.15
C GLU A 73 -14.09 0.57 -20.01
N ASP A 74 -13.90 1.10 -18.77
CA ASP A 74 -13.76 2.55 -18.57
C ASP A 74 -12.48 3.07 -19.23
N GLY A 75 -11.37 2.36 -19.09
CA GLY A 75 -10.11 2.71 -19.77
C GLY A 75 -10.22 2.67 -21.30
N ALA A 76 -10.92 1.68 -21.86
CA ALA A 76 -11.15 1.61 -23.29
C ALA A 76 -12.00 2.79 -23.79
N ARG A 77 -13.04 3.20 -23.05
CA ARG A 77 -13.83 4.40 -23.39
C ARG A 77 -13.00 5.69 -23.32
N ARG A 78 -11.93 5.71 -22.53
CA ARG A 78 -10.98 6.84 -22.41
C ARG A 78 -9.88 6.82 -23.48
N GLY A 79 -9.86 5.81 -24.35
CA GLY A 79 -8.88 5.69 -25.45
C GLY A 79 -7.64 4.87 -25.11
N TYR A 80 -7.61 4.15 -24.00
CA TYR A 80 -6.54 3.21 -23.67
C TYR A 80 -6.88 1.78 -24.11
N ALA A 81 -5.96 1.04 -24.66
CA ALA A 81 -6.07 -0.40 -24.65
C ALA A 81 -5.75 -0.88 -23.22
N VAL A 82 -6.68 -1.58 -22.57
CA VAL A 82 -6.48 -2.08 -21.21
C VAL A 82 -6.30 -3.58 -21.25
N VAL A 83 -5.15 -4.05 -20.74
CA VAL A 83 -4.80 -5.47 -20.66
C VAL A 83 -4.95 -5.91 -19.22
N VAL A 84 -5.84 -6.86 -18.96
CA VAL A 84 -6.08 -7.41 -17.62
C VAL A 84 -5.71 -8.89 -17.62
N GLN A 85 -4.76 -9.29 -16.77
CA GLN A 85 -4.20 -10.64 -16.76
C GLN A 85 -4.33 -11.28 -15.38
N ASP A 86 -4.86 -12.50 -15.32
CA ASP A 86 -4.72 -13.35 -14.13
C ASP A 86 -3.25 -13.75 -13.96
N THR A 87 -2.69 -13.58 -12.77
CA THR A 87 -1.33 -14.05 -12.48
C THR A 87 -1.24 -15.58 -12.52
N ARG A 88 -0.04 -16.09 -12.61
CA ARG A 88 0.27 -17.54 -12.68
C ARG A 88 -0.46 -18.33 -11.60
N GLY A 89 -1.09 -19.43 -12.00
CA GLY A 89 -1.82 -20.34 -11.12
C GLY A 89 -3.13 -19.76 -10.55
N ARG A 90 -3.57 -18.62 -11.05
CA ARG A 90 -4.79 -17.96 -10.58
C ARG A 90 -5.89 -18.05 -11.64
N PHE A 91 -7.11 -18.35 -11.18
CA PHE A 91 -8.35 -18.41 -11.98
C PHE A 91 -8.18 -19.16 -13.31
N ALA A 92 -8.19 -18.47 -14.43
CA ALA A 92 -8.07 -19.07 -15.75
C ALA A 92 -6.61 -19.22 -16.23
N SER A 93 -5.64 -18.75 -15.48
CA SER A 93 -4.21 -18.90 -15.79
C SER A 93 -3.67 -20.24 -15.33
N GLU A 94 -2.78 -20.83 -16.15
CA GLU A 94 -2.06 -22.06 -15.82
C GLU A 94 -0.93 -21.83 -14.81
N GLY A 95 -0.34 -22.92 -14.32
CA GLY A 95 0.82 -22.93 -13.43
C GLY A 95 0.48 -23.16 -11.97
N ALA A 96 1.50 -23.11 -11.11
CA ALA A 96 1.35 -23.34 -9.68
C ALA A 96 0.65 -22.15 -9.00
N ASN A 97 -0.35 -22.43 -8.16
CA ASN A 97 -1.10 -21.44 -7.41
C ASN A 97 -0.31 -20.98 -6.15
N LEU A 98 0.89 -20.43 -6.38
CA LEU A 98 1.75 -19.87 -5.34
C LEU A 98 1.85 -18.35 -5.50
N PRO A 99 1.78 -17.58 -4.39
CA PRO A 99 1.74 -16.13 -4.49
C PRO A 99 3.07 -15.57 -5.01
N PHE A 100 2.96 -14.71 -6.02
CA PHE A 100 4.06 -13.97 -6.67
C PHE A 100 5.12 -14.81 -7.37
N GLU A 101 4.94 -16.12 -7.50
CA GLU A 101 5.87 -16.99 -8.22
C GLU A 101 5.71 -16.81 -9.74
N GLY A 102 6.68 -16.17 -10.35
CA GLY A 102 6.66 -15.80 -11.76
C GLY A 102 6.61 -14.29 -12.02
N ASP A 103 6.30 -13.46 -11.03
CA ASP A 103 6.15 -12.02 -11.23
C ASP A 103 7.48 -11.26 -11.32
N GLY A 104 8.57 -11.84 -10.84
CA GLY A 104 9.88 -11.20 -10.77
C GLY A 104 10.88 -11.67 -11.83
N TRP A 105 12.06 -12.13 -11.42
CA TRP A 105 13.21 -12.45 -12.28
C TRP A 105 13.93 -13.74 -11.88
N TRP A 106 13.46 -14.44 -10.86
CA TRP A 106 14.06 -15.67 -10.35
C TRP A 106 13.55 -16.90 -11.10
N GLU A 107 14.30 -18.00 -11.03
CA GLU A 107 13.94 -19.30 -11.61
C GLU A 107 13.57 -19.26 -13.11
N ASN A 108 14.22 -18.36 -13.88
CA ASN A 108 13.92 -18.12 -15.29
C ASN A 108 12.44 -17.81 -15.59
N ARG A 109 11.76 -17.16 -14.64
CA ARG A 109 10.38 -16.69 -14.79
C ARG A 109 10.37 -15.16 -14.82
N ALA A 110 9.52 -14.57 -15.60
CA ALA A 110 9.33 -13.13 -15.64
C ALA A 110 8.03 -12.78 -16.39
N ASP A 111 6.93 -13.28 -15.89
CA ASP A 111 5.61 -13.21 -16.53
C ASP A 111 5.22 -11.78 -16.91
N GLY A 112 5.48 -10.80 -16.03
CA GLY A 112 5.22 -9.40 -16.31
C GLY A 112 6.06 -8.87 -17.47
N VAL A 113 7.34 -9.26 -17.56
CA VAL A 113 8.23 -8.87 -18.67
C VAL A 113 7.76 -9.48 -19.98
N ASP A 114 7.40 -10.78 -19.96
CA ASP A 114 6.91 -11.50 -21.14
C ASP A 114 5.61 -10.89 -21.65
N THR A 115 4.71 -10.53 -20.73
CA THR A 115 3.44 -9.85 -21.05
C THR A 115 3.68 -8.47 -21.68
N ILE A 116 4.56 -7.64 -21.12
CA ILE A 116 4.92 -6.33 -21.72
C ILE A 116 5.54 -6.53 -23.10
N GLY A 117 6.44 -7.50 -23.23
CA GLY A 117 7.05 -7.82 -24.52
C GLY A 117 6.03 -8.27 -25.57
N TRP A 118 5.00 -9.02 -25.16
CA TRP A 118 3.90 -9.39 -26.06
C TRP A 118 3.06 -8.16 -26.45
N ILE A 119 2.66 -7.33 -25.49
CA ILE A 119 1.88 -6.10 -25.72
C ILE A 119 2.61 -5.19 -26.72
N ALA A 120 3.91 -4.99 -26.54
CA ALA A 120 4.70 -4.09 -27.38
C ALA A 120 4.77 -4.52 -28.85
N ARG A 121 4.51 -5.79 -29.16
CA ARG A 121 4.47 -6.33 -30.53
C ARG A 121 3.09 -6.28 -31.19
N GLN A 122 2.07 -5.84 -30.47
CA GLN A 122 0.71 -5.81 -31.02
C GLN A 122 0.51 -4.56 -31.89
N ALA A 123 -0.18 -4.72 -33.01
CA ALA A 123 -0.47 -3.63 -33.94
C ALA A 123 -1.34 -2.52 -33.31
N TRP A 124 -2.10 -2.86 -32.25
CA TRP A 124 -2.91 -1.90 -31.52
C TRP A 124 -2.14 -1.12 -30.44
N CYS A 125 -0.88 -1.45 -30.16
CA CYS A 125 -0.05 -0.77 -29.14
C CYS A 125 0.80 0.33 -29.79
N ASN A 126 0.77 1.56 -29.22
CA ASN A 126 1.60 2.68 -29.69
C ASN A 126 3.00 2.72 -29.04
N GLY A 127 3.35 1.73 -28.21
CA GLY A 127 4.63 1.64 -27.51
C GLY A 127 4.64 2.28 -26.10
N ASN A 128 3.62 3.04 -25.73
CA ASN A 128 3.48 3.61 -24.38
C ASN A 128 2.68 2.65 -23.50
N ILE A 129 3.36 2.01 -22.55
CA ILE A 129 2.76 1.02 -21.66
C ILE A 129 2.89 1.49 -20.21
N GLY A 130 1.77 1.67 -19.53
CA GLY A 130 1.70 1.93 -18.09
C GLY A 130 1.22 0.71 -17.32
N THR A 131 1.44 0.69 -16.01
CA THR A 131 0.89 -0.35 -15.11
C THR A 131 0.10 0.28 -13.97
N TRP A 132 -0.94 -0.42 -13.50
CA TRP A 132 -1.84 0.08 -12.47
C TRP A 132 -2.25 -1.00 -11.47
N GLY A 133 -2.39 -0.61 -10.21
CA GLY A 133 -3.00 -1.41 -9.17
C GLY A 133 -2.40 -1.20 -7.79
N GLY A 134 -3.13 -1.69 -6.80
CA GLY A 134 -2.73 -1.63 -5.40
C GLY A 134 -2.54 -3.01 -4.77
N SER A 135 -1.93 -3.07 -3.60
CA SER A 135 -1.72 -4.30 -2.84
C SER A 135 -0.95 -5.33 -3.67
N ALA A 136 -1.43 -6.55 -3.83
CA ALA A 136 -0.79 -7.56 -4.66
C ALA A 136 -0.57 -7.11 -6.12
N LEU A 137 -1.50 -6.32 -6.68
CA LEU A 137 -1.32 -5.74 -8.03
C LEU A 137 -0.20 -4.69 -8.04
N GLY A 138 0.03 -4.00 -6.93
CA GLY A 138 1.15 -3.06 -6.76
C GLY A 138 2.48 -3.79 -6.58
N ILE A 139 2.50 -4.89 -5.83
CA ILE A 139 3.68 -5.75 -5.65
C ILE A 139 4.12 -6.33 -7.00
N ASN A 140 3.18 -6.82 -7.82
CA ASN A 140 3.46 -7.31 -9.18
C ASN A 140 4.12 -6.23 -10.04
N GLN A 141 3.70 -4.97 -9.93
CA GLN A 141 4.30 -3.85 -10.65
C GLN A 141 5.73 -3.59 -10.20
N LEU A 142 6.00 -3.63 -8.88
CA LEU A 142 7.35 -3.47 -8.34
C LEU A 142 8.28 -4.59 -8.83
N MET A 143 7.82 -5.83 -8.81
CA MET A 143 8.57 -6.99 -9.28
C MET A 143 8.85 -6.91 -10.79
N LEU A 144 7.87 -6.56 -11.59
CA LEU A 144 7.98 -6.34 -13.03
C LEU A 144 9.04 -5.25 -13.35
N ALA A 145 9.00 -4.12 -12.66
CA ALA A 145 9.98 -3.05 -12.84
C ALA A 145 11.39 -3.48 -12.38
N GLY A 146 11.50 -4.20 -11.25
CA GLY A 146 12.73 -4.79 -10.75
C GLY A 146 13.31 -5.85 -11.68
N ALA A 147 12.47 -6.55 -12.44
CA ALA A 147 12.88 -7.46 -13.51
C ALA A 147 13.42 -6.72 -14.76
N GLY A 148 13.24 -5.41 -14.84
CA GLY A 148 13.73 -4.58 -15.93
C GLY A 148 12.84 -4.62 -17.18
N ALA A 149 11.52 -4.76 -17.00
CA ALA A 149 10.54 -4.77 -18.10
C ALA A 149 10.66 -3.54 -19.01
N ARG A 150 10.57 -3.76 -20.30
CA ARG A 150 10.64 -2.73 -21.35
C ARG A 150 9.80 -3.10 -22.58
N PRO A 151 9.11 -2.10 -23.19
CA PRO A 151 8.96 -0.73 -22.72
C PRO A 151 8.04 -0.65 -21.49
N LEU A 152 8.39 0.20 -20.53
CA LEU A 152 7.54 0.55 -19.38
C LEU A 152 7.61 2.06 -19.23
N THR A 153 6.49 2.75 -19.52
CA THR A 153 6.44 4.20 -19.61
C THR A 153 6.18 4.85 -18.26
N CYS A 154 5.25 4.31 -17.47
CA CYS A 154 4.94 4.80 -16.12
C CYS A 154 4.23 3.74 -15.28
N GLN A 155 4.15 3.98 -13.97
CA GLN A 155 3.43 3.11 -13.03
C GLN A 155 2.55 3.94 -12.09
N HIS A 156 1.40 3.39 -11.69
CA HIS A 156 0.57 3.93 -10.62
C HIS A 156 0.37 2.84 -9.56
N ILE A 157 1.08 2.99 -8.42
CA ILE A 157 1.25 1.96 -7.40
C ILE A 157 0.64 2.44 -6.10
N THR A 158 -0.27 1.65 -5.54
CA THR A 158 -0.92 1.96 -4.27
C THR A 158 -0.66 0.84 -3.26
N VAL A 159 -0.29 1.17 -2.02
CA VAL A 159 -0.13 0.24 -0.89
C VAL A 159 0.64 -1.03 -1.27
N ALA A 160 1.91 -0.89 -1.62
CA ALA A 160 2.73 -2.00 -2.11
C ALA A 160 4.08 -2.12 -1.39
N GLU A 161 4.62 -3.34 -1.36
CA GLU A 161 5.81 -3.74 -0.64
C GLU A 161 6.89 -4.26 -1.59
N PRO A 162 8.10 -3.68 -1.63
CA PRO A 162 9.21 -4.15 -2.44
C PRO A 162 9.94 -5.37 -1.85
N ASN A 163 9.76 -5.64 -0.55
CA ASN A 163 10.35 -6.75 0.17
C ASN A 163 9.32 -7.43 1.07
N LEU A 164 8.68 -8.47 0.56
CA LEU A 164 7.62 -9.19 1.28
C LEU A 164 8.06 -9.72 2.66
N HIS A 165 9.31 -10.14 2.83
CA HIS A 165 9.78 -10.60 4.13
C HIS A 165 9.59 -9.56 5.22
N GLN A 166 9.79 -8.28 4.90
CA GLN A 166 9.68 -7.19 5.88
C GLN A 166 8.26 -7.06 6.45
N SER A 167 7.24 -7.34 5.65
CA SER A 167 5.84 -7.27 6.09
C SER A 167 5.31 -8.57 6.67
N LEU A 168 5.81 -9.72 6.18
CA LEU A 168 5.37 -11.04 6.64
C LEU A 168 6.08 -11.48 7.92
N PHE A 169 7.34 -11.06 8.11
CA PHE A 169 8.19 -11.42 9.25
C PHE A 169 8.87 -10.18 9.86
N PRO A 170 8.12 -9.13 10.27
CA PRO A 170 8.73 -7.94 10.87
C PRO A 170 9.55 -8.32 12.11
N GLY A 171 10.87 -8.03 12.08
CA GLY A 171 11.78 -8.43 13.15
C GLY A 171 11.84 -9.94 13.40
N GLY A 172 11.53 -10.77 12.41
CA GLY A 172 11.47 -12.24 12.52
C GLY A 172 10.20 -12.80 13.15
N VAL A 173 9.23 -11.96 13.46
CA VAL A 173 7.92 -12.36 14.01
C VAL A 173 6.92 -12.58 12.87
N PHE A 174 6.40 -13.79 12.75
CA PHE A 174 5.45 -14.13 11.70
C PHE A 174 4.09 -13.46 11.92
N LYS A 175 3.65 -12.64 10.97
CA LYS A 175 2.32 -12.00 10.98
C LYS A 175 1.24 -12.99 10.56
N LYS A 176 0.86 -13.87 11.50
CA LYS A 176 0.00 -15.02 11.25
C LYS A 176 -1.34 -14.63 10.63
N SER A 177 -2.10 -13.71 11.25
CA SER A 177 -3.42 -13.31 10.74
C SER A 177 -3.35 -12.71 9.33
N LEU A 178 -2.33 -11.86 9.07
CA LEU A 178 -2.13 -11.29 7.74
C LEU A 178 -1.95 -12.37 6.68
N VAL A 179 -1.05 -13.30 6.92
CA VAL A 179 -0.63 -14.29 5.91
C VAL A 179 -1.69 -15.37 5.73
N GLU A 180 -2.12 -16.02 6.81
CA GLU A 180 -3.06 -17.13 6.74
C GLU A 180 -4.43 -16.68 6.23
N ASP A 181 -4.94 -15.53 6.70
CA ASP A 181 -6.22 -15.00 6.24
C ASP A 181 -6.16 -14.57 4.79
N TRP A 182 -5.08 -13.91 4.36
CA TRP A 182 -4.94 -13.50 2.97
C TRP A 182 -4.88 -14.72 2.03
N LEU A 183 -4.06 -15.73 2.34
CA LEU A 183 -3.97 -16.95 1.55
C LEU A 183 -5.31 -17.70 1.48
N ARG A 184 -6.04 -17.76 2.59
CA ARG A 184 -7.36 -18.41 2.69
C ARG A 184 -8.41 -17.66 1.88
N ILE A 185 -8.52 -16.34 2.05
CA ILE A 185 -9.51 -15.49 1.35
C ILE A 185 -9.24 -15.50 -0.16
N THR A 186 -7.98 -15.47 -0.54
CA THR A 186 -7.59 -15.49 -1.94
C THR A 186 -7.53 -16.91 -2.54
N GLN A 187 -7.80 -17.95 -1.76
CA GLN A 187 -7.81 -19.34 -2.22
C GLN A 187 -6.50 -19.77 -2.90
N HIS A 188 -5.36 -19.44 -2.29
CA HIS A 188 -4.09 -19.99 -2.73
C HIS A 188 -3.97 -21.46 -2.39
N ALA A 189 -3.02 -22.15 -3.03
CA ALA A 189 -2.78 -23.57 -2.79
C ALA A 189 -2.45 -23.84 -1.31
N PRO A 190 -2.82 -25.00 -0.75
CA PRO A 190 -2.57 -25.34 0.67
C PRO A 190 -1.09 -25.28 1.07
N ASP A 191 -0.17 -25.51 0.15
CA ASP A 191 1.28 -25.44 0.36
C ASP A 191 1.86 -24.02 0.28
N ALA A 192 1.07 -23.03 -0.12
CA ALA A 192 1.51 -21.63 -0.18
C ALA A 192 1.99 -21.09 1.18
N LEU A 193 1.32 -21.45 2.27
CA LEU A 193 1.76 -21.11 3.61
C LEU A 193 3.13 -21.71 3.94
N ALA A 194 3.31 -23.01 3.67
CA ALA A 194 4.57 -23.70 3.89
C ALA A 194 5.69 -23.16 2.98
N HIS A 195 5.36 -22.70 1.77
CA HIS A 195 6.30 -22.08 0.85
C HIS A 195 6.99 -20.86 1.44
N TRP A 196 6.27 -20.06 2.24
CA TRP A 196 6.82 -18.89 2.91
C TRP A 196 7.37 -19.19 4.31
N THR A 197 6.68 -20.02 5.11
CA THR A 197 7.07 -20.26 6.51
C THR A 197 8.31 -21.15 6.68
N ARG A 198 8.76 -21.84 5.62
CA ARG A 198 10.07 -22.50 5.58
C ARG A 198 11.25 -21.52 5.58
N HIS A 199 10.97 -20.23 5.32
CA HIS A 199 11.97 -19.16 5.21
C HIS A 199 11.69 -18.04 6.23
N PRO A 200 11.75 -18.31 7.56
CA PRO A 200 11.42 -17.30 8.56
C PRO A 200 12.49 -16.20 8.66
N ALA A 201 13.75 -16.50 8.29
CA ALA A 201 14.84 -15.54 8.22
C ALA A 201 14.91 -14.90 6.82
N TYR A 202 15.50 -13.70 6.72
CA TYR A 202 15.80 -13.06 5.45
C TYR A 202 16.97 -13.76 4.74
N ASP A 203 16.71 -14.94 4.20
CA ASP A 203 17.64 -15.82 3.53
C ASP A 203 17.72 -15.58 2.00
N ALA A 204 18.41 -16.47 1.29
CA ALA A 204 18.57 -16.41 -0.16
C ALA A 204 17.22 -16.43 -0.92
N PHE A 205 16.20 -17.11 -0.37
CA PHE A 205 14.84 -17.14 -0.95
C PHE A 205 14.26 -15.73 -1.04
N TRP A 206 14.26 -14.98 0.07
CA TRP A 206 13.75 -13.62 0.12
C TRP A 206 14.65 -12.63 -0.63
N GLN A 207 15.98 -12.80 -0.50
CA GLN A 207 16.94 -11.95 -1.22
C GLN A 207 16.77 -12.01 -2.73
N ALA A 208 16.42 -13.18 -3.29
CA ALA A 208 16.14 -13.33 -4.70
C ALA A 208 14.86 -12.59 -5.13
N ARG A 209 13.91 -12.36 -4.20
CA ARG A 209 12.59 -11.74 -4.43
C ARG A 209 12.52 -10.26 -4.00
N ASP A 210 13.62 -9.72 -3.46
CA ASP A 210 13.67 -8.37 -2.91
C ASP A 210 13.95 -7.31 -3.99
N VAL A 211 12.94 -6.53 -4.32
CA VAL A 211 13.03 -5.41 -5.28
C VAL A 211 13.98 -4.31 -4.80
N ASN A 212 14.21 -4.15 -3.46
CA ASN A 212 15.18 -3.19 -2.95
C ASN A 212 16.59 -3.41 -3.49
N ARG A 213 16.92 -4.63 -3.89
CA ARG A 213 18.20 -5.01 -4.49
C ARG A 213 18.22 -4.76 -6.02
N ARG A 214 17.09 -4.34 -6.61
CA ARG A 214 16.89 -4.27 -8.06
C ARG A 214 16.58 -2.87 -8.60
N TYR A 215 16.56 -1.85 -7.79
CA TYR A 215 16.20 -0.49 -8.24
C TYR A 215 17.00 0.03 -9.43
N ARG A 216 18.25 -0.43 -9.59
CA ARG A 216 19.06 -0.10 -10.77
C ARG A 216 18.48 -0.54 -12.12
N PHE A 217 17.47 -1.41 -12.14
CA PHE A 217 16.80 -1.86 -13.36
C PHE A 217 15.52 -1.07 -13.64
N VAL A 218 14.98 -0.37 -12.64
CA VAL A 218 13.76 0.43 -12.76
C VAL A 218 14.02 1.67 -13.59
N ASP A 219 13.19 1.89 -14.62
CA ASP A 219 13.39 2.98 -15.60
C ASP A 219 12.10 3.76 -15.91
N ALA A 220 11.09 3.71 -15.05
CA ALA A 220 9.82 4.39 -15.20
C ALA A 220 9.53 5.36 -14.05
N PRO A 221 8.95 6.55 -14.31
CA PRO A 221 8.31 7.34 -13.28
C PRO A 221 7.13 6.59 -12.68
N ALA A 222 6.91 6.78 -11.37
CA ALA A 222 5.83 6.12 -10.67
C ALA A 222 5.18 7.02 -9.61
N VAL A 223 3.90 6.78 -9.36
CA VAL A 223 3.19 7.23 -8.17
C VAL A 223 3.25 6.10 -7.14
N HIS A 224 3.55 6.46 -5.89
CA HIS A 224 3.53 5.58 -4.73
C HIS A 224 2.56 6.17 -3.70
N ILE A 225 1.47 5.47 -3.42
CA ILE A 225 0.45 5.91 -2.46
C ILE A 225 0.41 4.92 -1.30
N GLY A 226 0.45 5.41 -0.06
CA GLY A 226 0.37 4.57 1.13
C GLY A 226 -0.24 5.27 2.32
N GLY A 227 -0.44 4.52 3.40
CA GLY A 227 -0.94 5.02 4.66
C GLY A 227 -0.03 4.65 5.83
N TYR A 228 0.00 5.46 6.88
CA TYR A 228 0.85 5.18 8.05
C TYR A 228 0.40 3.96 8.83
N TYR A 229 -0.89 3.61 8.76
CA TYR A 229 -1.46 2.40 9.34
C TYR A 229 -1.63 1.26 8.34
N ASP A 230 -1.05 1.39 7.14
CA ASP A 230 -1.01 0.32 6.16
C ASP A 230 0.06 -0.71 6.49
N ILE A 231 -0.22 -1.98 6.20
CA ILE A 231 0.73 -3.09 6.37
C ILE A 231 2.02 -2.89 5.57
N PHE A 232 1.95 -2.13 4.47
CA PHE A 232 3.05 -1.81 3.55
C PHE A 232 3.54 -0.36 3.67
N ALA A 233 3.22 0.34 4.77
CA ALA A 233 3.58 1.76 4.95
C ALA A 233 5.07 2.04 4.69
N GLN A 234 5.96 1.25 5.31
CA GLN A 234 7.39 1.43 5.13
C GLN A 234 7.85 1.02 3.73
N GLY A 235 7.28 -0.05 3.18
CA GLY A 235 7.60 -0.52 1.84
C GLY A 235 7.23 0.47 0.75
N THR A 236 6.09 1.15 0.86
CA THR A 236 5.72 2.24 -0.05
C THR A 236 6.77 3.36 -0.05
N ILE A 237 7.26 3.76 1.14
CA ILE A 237 8.31 4.77 1.28
C ILE A 237 9.65 4.27 0.71
N ASP A 238 10.00 3.02 0.98
CA ASP A 238 11.24 2.41 0.50
C ASP A 238 11.24 2.27 -1.03
N ALA A 239 10.11 1.91 -1.64
CA ALA A 239 9.93 1.85 -3.09
C ALA A 239 10.10 3.24 -3.73
N PHE A 240 9.40 4.26 -3.21
CA PHE A 240 9.57 5.64 -3.64
C PHE A 240 11.03 6.08 -3.56
N THR A 241 11.64 5.94 -2.39
CA THR A 241 13.03 6.38 -2.15
C THR A 241 14.01 5.65 -3.06
N GLY A 242 13.81 4.35 -3.23
CA GLY A 242 14.66 3.52 -4.09
C GLY A 242 14.56 3.89 -5.56
N TYR A 243 13.35 4.06 -6.09
CA TYR A 243 13.12 4.51 -7.46
C TYR A 243 13.67 5.92 -7.68
N GLN A 244 13.41 6.84 -6.73
CA GLN A 244 13.82 8.24 -6.80
C GLN A 244 15.33 8.42 -6.84
N THR A 245 16.09 7.60 -6.10
CA THR A 245 17.53 7.81 -5.89
C THR A 245 18.42 6.81 -6.61
N ARG A 246 17.97 5.57 -6.79
CA ARG A 246 18.74 4.43 -7.32
C ARG A 246 18.19 3.90 -8.66
N GLY A 247 17.05 4.40 -9.11
CA GLY A 247 16.46 4.09 -10.40
C GLY A 247 17.34 4.56 -11.58
N ARG A 248 17.02 4.14 -12.80
CA ARG A 248 17.66 4.60 -14.04
C ARG A 248 17.22 6.04 -14.36
N ARG A 249 17.76 6.58 -15.44
CA ARG A 249 17.57 7.99 -15.84
C ARG A 249 16.10 8.42 -15.90
N ASN A 250 15.23 7.56 -16.45
CA ASN A 250 13.81 7.92 -16.61
C ASN A 250 13.01 7.81 -15.30
N ALA A 251 13.48 7.02 -14.34
CA ALA A 251 12.87 6.89 -13.02
C ALA A 251 13.38 7.94 -12.01
N ARG A 252 14.70 8.16 -12.01
CA ARG A 252 15.36 9.01 -10.99
C ARG A 252 14.86 10.44 -11.05
N GLY A 253 14.45 10.99 -9.89
CA GLY A 253 13.95 12.35 -9.78
C GLY A 253 12.52 12.55 -10.30
N ARG A 254 11.81 11.49 -10.72
CA ARG A 254 10.48 11.59 -11.33
C ARG A 254 9.39 10.80 -10.60
N GLN A 255 9.62 10.51 -9.33
CA GLN A 255 8.68 9.76 -8.51
C GLN A 255 7.74 10.70 -7.76
N LYS A 256 6.53 10.21 -7.44
CA LYS A 256 5.57 10.88 -6.57
C LYS A 256 5.25 9.99 -5.39
N LEU A 257 5.21 10.57 -4.18
CA LEU A 257 4.83 9.90 -2.95
C LEU A 257 3.64 10.62 -2.32
N LEU A 258 2.60 9.87 -2.00
CA LEU A 258 1.47 10.33 -1.20
C LEU A 258 1.33 9.44 0.04
N MET A 259 1.51 10.04 1.24
CA MET A 259 1.35 9.33 2.51
C MET A 259 0.26 9.98 3.35
N GLY A 260 -0.81 9.24 3.61
CA GLY A 260 -1.93 9.67 4.45
C GLY A 260 -2.01 8.91 5.78
N PRO A 261 -2.95 9.29 6.66
CA PRO A 261 -3.17 8.61 7.94
C PRO A 261 -3.94 7.28 7.77
N TRP A 262 -3.90 6.69 6.59
CA TRP A 262 -4.74 5.57 6.17
C TRP A 262 -4.20 4.20 6.61
N ALA A 263 -5.12 3.23 6.65
CA ALA A 263 -4.81 1.81 6.65
C ALA A 263 -4.70 1.31 5.19
N HIS A 264 -4.98 0.04 4.92
CA HIS A 264 -4.86 -0.54 3.57
C HIS A 264 -5.84 0.06 2.53
N GLY A 265 -6.92 0.69 2.97
CA GLY A 265 -7.78 1.55 2.14
C GLY A 265 -7.29 3.00 2.19
N VAL A 266 -6.99 3.59 1.03
CA VAL A 266 -6.51 4.97 0.92
C VAL A 266 -7.63 5.96 0.63
N LEU A 267 -7.35 7.27 0.77
CA LEU A 267 -8.30 8.37 0.52
C LEU A 267 -9.57 8.28 1.39
N GLN A 268 -9.40 7.84 2.64
CA GLN A 268 -10.47 7.74 3.61
C GLN A 268 -10.28 8.77 4.73
N LYS A 269 -11.36 9.41 5.14
CA LYS A 269 -11.36 10.36 6.25
C LYS A 269 -11.34 9.63 7.60
N ARG A 270 -12.12 8.54 7.72
CA ARG A 270 -12.19 7.74 8.92
C ARG A 270 -11.22 6.56 8.86
N VAL A 271 -10.33 6.48 9.85
CA VAL A 271 -9.35 5.40 9.99
C VAL A 271 -9.37 4.92 11.44
N GLY A 272 -9.64 3.64 11.66
CA GLY A 272 -9.84 3.13 13.01
C GLY A 272 -10.97 3.84 13.75
N GLU A 273 -10.67 4.42 14.90
CA GLU A 273 -11.61 5.19 15.72
C GLU A 273 -11.58 6.69 15.44
N LEU A 274 -10.61 7.18 14.67
CA LEU A 274 -10.43 8.61 14.43
C LEU A 274 -10.92 9.02 13.04
N GLU A 275 -11.38 10.28 12.94
CA GLU A 275 -11.76 10.92 11.69
C GLU A 275 -10.84 12.10 11.43
N PHE A 276 -9.79 11.86 10.61
CA PHE A 276 -8.76 12.85 10.31
C PHE A 276 -9.29 13.93 9.36
N PRO A 277 -9.22 15.22 9.72
CA PRO A 277 -9.70 16.32 8.89
C PRO A 277 -9.04 16.31 7.50
N ASN A 278 -9.85 16.40 6.44
CA ASN A 278 -9.38 16.50 5.03
C ASN A 278 -8.42 15.37 4.58
N ALA A 279 -8.36 14.24 5.30
CA ALA A 279 -7.50 13.13 4.93
C ALA A 279 -7.87 12.48 3.58
N ASP A 280 -9.11 12.64 3.13
CA ASP A 280 -9.65 12.21 1.84
C ASP A 280 -9.40 13.21 0.70
N GLN A 281 -8.78 14.37 0.97
CA GLN A 281 -8.59 15.47 0.03
C GLN A 281 -7.11 15.92 -0.02
N PRO A 282 -6.19 15.08 -0.53
CA PRO A 282 -4.79 15.46 -0.64
C PRO A 282 -4.61 16.61 -1.64
N PRO A 283 -3.72 17.58 -1.37
CA PRO A 283 -3.47 18.72 -2.24
C PRO A 283 -2.57 18.37 -3.44
N CYS A 284 -2.94 17.32 -4.17
CA CYS A 284 -2.26 16.89 -5.38
C CYS A 284 -3.26 16.22 -6.31
N THR A 285 -2.92 16.09 -7.59
CA THR A 285 -3.78 15.43 -8.57
C THR A 285 -3.19 14.13 -9.12
N PHE A 286 -1.94 13.83 -8.83
CA PHE A 286 -1.29 12.58 -9.25
C PHE A 286 -1.85 11.32 -8.57
N HIS A 287 -2.67 11.47 -7.51
CA HIS A 287 -3.37 10.35 -6.91
C HIS A 287 -4.48 9.80 -7.81
N ASP A 288 -4.98 10.59 -8.75
CA ASP A 288 -5.89 10.11 -9.81
C ASP A 288 -5.08 9.40 -10.89
N PRO A 289 -5.26 8.08 -11.09
CA PRO A 289 -4.51 7.32 -12.08
C PRO A 289 -4.75 7.82 -13.50
N TRP A 290 -5.95 8.32 -13.81
CA TRP A 290 -6.25 8.81 -15.16
C TRP A 290 -5.43 10.05 -15.51
N ARG A 291 -5.28 11.01 -14.60
CA ARG A 291 -4.44 12.19 -14.82
C ARG A 291 -2.96 11.81 -15.01
N TRP A 292 -2.50 10.80 -14.25
CA TRP A 292 -1.13 10.27 -14.40
C TRP A 292 -0.94 9.63 -15.78
N PHE A 293 -1.88 8.78 -16.23
CA PHE A 293 -1.80 8.12 -17.53
C PHE A 293 -1.99 9.10 -18.70
N GLU A 294 -2.86 10.08 -18.61
CA GLU A 294 -2.99 11.16 -19.61
C GLU A 294 -1.64 11.84 -19.86
N ARG A 295 -0.92 12.19 -18.79
CA ARG A 295 0.40 12.83 -18.89
C ARG A 295 1.42 11.94 -19.56
N TYR A 296 1.58 10.70 -19.07
CA TYR A 296 2.71 9.84 -19.44
C TYR A 296 2.42 8.96 -20.66
N LEU A 297 1.20 8.55 -20.90
CA LEU A 297 0.84 7.66 -22.01
C LEU A 297 0.28 8.40 -23.22
N MET A 298 -0.44 9.51 -22.99
CA MET A 298 -1.05 10.32 -24.06
C MET A 298 -0.30 11.64 -24.33
N GLY A 299 0.63 12.05 -23.47
CA GLY A 299 1.39 13.29 -23.62
C GLY A 299 0.64 14.56 -23.28
N VAL A 300 -0.49 14.47 -22.56
CA VAL A 300 -1.30 15.64 -22.17
C VAL A 300 -0.55 16.50 -21.15
N GLU A 301 -0.41 17.78 -21.42
CA GLU A 301 0.25 18.74 -20.54
C GLU A 301 -0.70 19.19 -19.41
N ASN A 302 -1.03 18.28 -18.48
CA ASN A 302 -1.96 18.52 -17.36
C ASN A 302 -1.27 18.95 -16.05
N GLY A 303 0.05 19.08 -16.05
CA GLY A 303 0.85 19.61 -14.93
C GLY A 303 1.16 18.62 -13.81
N VAL A 304 0.66 17.39 -13.85
CA VAL A 304 0.83 16.39 -12.78
C VAL A 304 2.30 16.05 -12.50
N ASP A 305 3.16 16.11 -13.50
CA ASP A 305 4.60 15.89 -13.39
C ASP A 305 5.32 17.02 -12.64
N LYS A 306 4.76 18.23 -12.62
CA LYS A 306 5.30 19.43 -11.98
C LYS A 306 4.86 19.58 -10.51
N GLU A 307 3.87 18.81 -10.07
CA GLU A 307 3.44 18.81 -8.67
C GLU A 307 4.59 18.39 -7.73
N PRO A 308 4.55 18.79 -6.44
CA PRO A 308 5.55 18.37 -5.44
C PRO A 308 5.76 16.85 -5.44
N PRO A 309 7.01 16.37 -5.36
CA PRO A 309 7.28 14.93 -5.38
C PRO A 309 6.79 14.20 -4.14
N VAL A 310 6.62 14.88 -3.01
CA VAL A 310 6.13 14.31 -1.75
C VAL A 310 4.96 15.12 -1.24
N VAL A 311 3.84 14.45 -1.00
CA VAL A 311 2.66 14.95 -0.30
C VAL A 311 2.40 14.03 0.88
N TYR A 312 2.32 14.59 2.09
CA TYR A 312 2.16 13.78 3.29
C TYR A 312 1.26 14.47 4.32
N TYR A 313 0.55 13.65 5.07
CA TYR A 313 -0.33 14.12 6.13
C TYR A 313 0.42 14.12 7.47
N VAL A 314 0.39 15.23 8.18
CA VAL A 314 0.88 15.32 9.57
C VAL A 314 -0.30 15.02 10.49
N MET A 315 -0.24 13.89 11.17
CA MET A 315 -1.27 13.53 12.16
C MET A 315 -1.12 14.38 13.42
N GLY A 316 -2.23 14.65 14.07
CA GLY A 316 -2.32 15.32 15.37
C GLY A 316 -3.48 14.77 16.19
N ALA A 317 -3.67 15.26 17.40
CA ALA A 317 -4.77 14.84 18.24
C ALA A 317 -6.12 15.26 17.64
N VAL A 318 -6.89 14.29 17.18
CA VAL A 318 -8.18 14.51 16.52
C VAL A 318 -9.24 14.88 17.53
N GLY A 319 -9.94 15.99 17.27
CA GLY A 319 -11.01 16.49 18.16
C GLY A 319 -10.52 17.35 19.34
N GLU A 320 -9.20 17.49 19.50
CA GLU A 320 -8.63 18.37 20.53
C GLU A 320 -8.50 19.81 20.00
N PRO A 321 -9.06 20.82 20.69
CA PRO A 321 -8.95 22.20 20.27
C PRO A 321 -7.48 22.66 20.19
N ASN A 322 -7.11 23.31 19.10
CA ASN A 322 -5.77 23.86 18.85
C ASN A 322 -4.63 22.82 18.84
N ALA A 323 -4.92 21.54 18.70
CA ALA A 323 -3.90 20.52 18.52
C ALA A 323 -3.13 20.78 17.22
N PRO A 324 -1.78 20.69 17.23
CA PRO A 324 -0.98 20.82 16.03
C PRO A 324 -1.16 19.60 15.12
N GLY A 325 -0.90 19.76 13.83
CA GLY A 325 -1.06 18.71 12.84
C GLY A 325 -2.47 18.64 12.25
N ASN A 326 -2.91 17.47 11.85
CA ASN A 326 -4.15 17.21 11.11
C ASN A 326 -4.21 18.03 9.80
N GLU A 327 -3.07 18.10 9.10
CA GLU A 327 -2.91 18.88 7.88
C GLU A 327 -2.04 18.17 6.85
N TRP A 328 -2.25 18.51 5.58
CA TRP A 328 -1.40 18.10 4.48
C TRP A 328 -0.21 19.03 4.34
N ARG A 329 0.96 18.45 4.04
CA ARG A 329 2.18 19.19 3.68
C ARG A 329 2.82 18.62 2.43
N THR A 330 3.68 19.42 1.81
CA THR A 330 4.45 19.05 0.62
C THR A 330 5.93 19.17 0.87
N ALA A 331 6.74 18.39 0.14
CA ALA A 331 8.19 18.47 0.21
C ALA A 331 8.84 17.99 -1.09
N ASP A 332 10.12 18.35 -1.28
CA ASP A 332 10.90 17.93 -2.44
C ASP A 332 11.53 16.54 -2.28
N ARG A 333 11.54 16.01 -1.07
CA ARG A 333 12.16 14.71 -0.74
C ARG A 333 11.55 14.06 0.50
N TRP A 334 11.72 12.78 0.64
CA TRP A 334 11.59 12.04 1.88
C TRP A 334 13.00 11.80 2.48
N LEU A 335 13.31 12.11 3.76
CA LEU A 335 12.48 12.77 4.76
C LEU A 335 12.25 14.25 4.42
N PRO A 336 11.05 14.79 4.66
CA PRO A 336 10.70 16.15 4.25
C PRO A 336 11.39 17.26 5.06
N LEU A 337 11.77 16.95 6.29
CA LEU A 337 12.40 17.89 7.21
C LEU A 337 13.74 17.34 7.71
N PRO A 338 14.70 18.21 8.11
CA PRO A 338 15.85 17.78 8.87
C PRO A 338 15.40 17.14 10.18
N THR A 339 15.80 15.90 10.42
CA THR A 339 15.45 15.14 11.63
C THR A 339 16.67 14.92 12.51
N ARG A 340 16.45 14.90 13.81
CA ARG A 340 17.46 14.55 14.80
C ARG A 340 16.96 13.39 15.62
N ALA A 341 17.77 12.33 15.72
CA ALA A 341 17.48 11.21 16.63
C ALA A 341 17.48 11.74 18.08
N THR A 342 16.32 11.71 18.71
CA THR A 342 16.11 12.22 20.08
C THR A 342 15.71 11.05 20.97
N PRO A 343 16.55 10.66 21.94
CA PRO A 343 16.24 9.55 22.82
C PRO A 343 15.22 9.94 23.88
N LEU A 344 14.21 9.10 24.09
CA LEU A 344 13.37 9.06 25.26
C LEU A 344 13.71 7.77 26.05
N TYR A 345 13.95 7.92 27.34
CA TYR A 345 14.40 6.83 28.20
C TYR A 345 13.25 6.23 28.99
N LEU A 346 13.20 4.91 29.04
CA LEU A 346 12.27 4.12 29.85
C LEU A 346 12.83 4.05 31.26
N LEU A 347 12.16 4.67 32.23
CA LEU A 347 12.62 4.74 33.62
C LEU A 347 11.97 3.66 34.48
N GLY A 348 12.64 3.28 35.58
CA GLY A 348 12.17 2.23 36.48
C GLY A 348 10.85 2.56 37.20
N ASP A 349 10.48 3.84 37.32
CA ASP A 349 9.20 4.31 37.82
C ASP A 349 8.08 4.35 36.76
N ARG A 350 8.32 3.75 35.58
CA ARG A 350 7.43 3.75 34.39
C ARG A 350 7.24 5.12 33.74
N THR A 351 8.13 6.05 33.98
CA THR A 351 8.16 7.32 33.28
C THR A 351 8.92 7.19 31.96
N LEU A 352 8.45 7.86 30.92
CA LEU A 352 9.15 8.07 29.66
C LEU A 352 9.73 9.49 29.66
N ALA A 353 11.05 9.64 29.62
CA ALA A 353 11.71 10.92 29.81
C ALA A 353 12.87 11.19 28.86
N PHE A 354 13.12 12.45 28.57
CA PHE A 354 14.31 12.89 27.81
C PHE A 354 15.60 12.77 28.64
N ARG A 355 15.49 12.65 29.96
CA ARG A 355 16.61 12.52 30.88
C ARG A 355 17.10 11.08 30.96
N LYS A 356 18.40 10.87 30.70
CA LYS A 356 19.02 9.55 30.85
C LYS A 356 19.00 9.13 32.34
N PRO A 357 18.59 7.88 32.66
CA PRO A 357 18.64 7.37 34.01
C PRO A 357 20.10 7.21 34.48
N ILE A 358 20.35 7.43 35.77
CA ILE A 358 21.64 7.19 36.41
C ILE A 358 21.81 5.68 36.74
N SER A 359 20.71 5.07 37.19
CA SER A 359 20.59 3.65 37.49
C SER A 359 19.11 3.25 37.46
N GLY A 360 18.82 1.97 37.41
CA GLY A 360 17.45 1.45 37.48
C GLY A 360 17.46 -0.06 37.75
N ALA A 361 16.52 -0.51 38.59
CA ALA A 361 16.24 -1.93 38.71
C ALA A 361 15.47 -2.41 37.46
N PRO A 362 15.64 -3.66 37.03
CA PRO A 362 14.85 -4.21 35.94
C PRO A 362 13.36 -4.28 36.33
N LEU A 363 12.50 -3.99 35.37
CA LEU A 363 11.08 -4.29 35.47
C LEU A 363 10.83 -5.69 34.92
N THR A 364 9.95 -6.42 35.55
CA THR A 364 9.63 -7.82 35.19
C THR A 364 8.14 -7.97 34.91
N TYR A 365 7.80 -8.89 34.03
CA TYR A 365 6.45 -9.38 33.80
C TYR A 365 6.50 -10.85 33.40
N THR A 366 5.38 -11.54 33.55
CA THR A 366 5.26 -12.93 33.09
C THR A 366 4.38 -12.95 31.84
N TYR A 367 4.92 -13.51 30.78
CA TYR A 367 4.17 -13.77 29.56
C TYR A 367 3.46 -15.11 29.66
N ASP A 368 2.16 -15.12 29.44
CA ASP A 368 1.35 -16.33 29.35
C ASP A 368 0.94 -16.60 27.89
N PRO A 369 1.49 -17.64 27.24
CA PRO A 369 1.14 -17.98 25.85
C PRO A 369 -0.32 -18.44 25.67
N GLN A 370 -1.02 -18.82 26.76
CA GLN A 370 -2.44 -19.15 26.71
C GLN A 370 -3.35 -17.92 26.75
N ASN A 371 -2.82 -16.77 27.18
CA ASN A 371 -3.52 -15.50 27.25
C ASN A 371 -2.65 -14.35 26.75
N PRO A 372 -2.21 -14.37 25.48
CA PRO A 372 -1.36 -13.33 24.93
C PRO A 372 -2.08 -11.97 24.88
N ALA A 373 -1.32 -10.87 24.94
CA ALA A 373 -1.86 -9.55 24.73
C ALA A 373 -2.48 -9.44 23.34
N PRO A 374 -3.78 -9.09 23.22
CA PRO A 374 -4.43 -9.04 21.91
C PRO A 374 -3.94 -7.87 21.04
N THR A 375 -4.02 -8.04 19.74
CA THR A 375 -3.81 -6.96 18.77
C THR A 375 -5.05 -6.06 18.73
N VAL A 376 -4.84 -4.77 18.97
CA VAL A 376 -5.89 -3.74 18.89
C VAL A 376 -5.40 -2.61 18.01
N GLY A 377 -5.97 -2.48 16.82
CA GLY A 377 -5.54 -1.47 15.84
C GLY A 377 -4.17 -1.73 15.26
N GLY A 378 -3.56 -0.68 14.71
CA GLY A 378 -2.25 -0.73 14.09
C GLY A 378 -2.26 -1.10 12.61
N ARG A 379 -1.16 -1.67 12.13
CA ARG A 379 -0.95 -2.06 10.72
C ARG A 379 -1.49 -3.46 10.45
N GLU A 380 -2.81 -3.54 10.32
CA GLU A 380 -3.51 -4.81 10.12
C GLU A 380 -4.32 -4.81 8.81
N LEU A 381 -4.61 -6.01 8.29
CA LEU A 381 -5.41 -6.20 7.07
C LEU A 381 -6.74 -6.89 7.37
N SER A 382 -6.69 -8.06 8.01
CA SER A 382 -7.86 -8.87 8.35
C SER A 382 -8.47 -8.52 9.72
N LEU A 383 -7.67 -7.90 10.58
CA LEU A 383 -8.10 -7.35 11.86
C LEU A 383 -8.44 -5.85 11.74
N PRO A 384 -9.22 -5.30 12.67
CA PRO A 384 -9.53 -3.88 12.67
C PRO A 384 -8.26 -3.02 12.77
N ALA A 385 -7.91 -2.34 11.68
CA ALA A 385 -6.71 -1.53 11.56
C ALA A 385 -6.88 -0.08 12.09
N GLY A 386 -5.80 0.69 12.05
CA GLY A 386 -5.78 2.11 12.35
C GLY A 386 -5.57 2.45 13.82
N PRO A 387 -5.71 3.74 14.19
CA PRO A 387 -5.62 4.17 15.58
C PRO A 387 -6.81 3.66 16.39
N ARG A 388 -6.51 3.06 17.53
CA ARG A 388 -7.51 2.56 18.50
C ARG A 388 -7.03 2.81 19.91
N ASP A 389 -7.98 2.99 20.82
CA ASP A 389 -7.69 3.23 22.23
C ASP A 389 -7.06 1.98 22.90
N GLN A 390 -5.84 2.14 23.39
CA GLN A 390 -5.01 1.06 23.95
C GLN A 390 -5.21 0.86 25.44
N ARG A 391 -5.96 1.72 26.14
CA ARG A 391 -6.08 1.67 27.63
C ARG A 391 -6.45 0.30 28.17
N ARG A 392 -7.27 -0.51 27.47
CA ARG A 392 -7.60 -1.88 27.90
C ARG A 392 -6.41 -2.82 27.86
N ILE A 393 -5.50 -2.63 26.91
CA ILE A 393 -4.28 -3.44 26.80
C ILE A 393 -3.25 -2.97 27.83
N GLU A 394 -3.16 -1.66 28.06
CA GLU A 394 -2.25 -1.03 29.01
C GLU A 394 -2.52 -1.42 30.48
N LEU A 395 -3.74 -1.83 30.80
CA LEU A 395 -4.11 -2.33 32.12
C LEU A 395 -3.65 -3.78 32.41
N ARG A 396 -3.14 -4.49 31.43
CA ARG A 396 -2.68 -5.88 31.62
C ARG A 396 -1.41 -5.92 32.46
N PRO A 397 -1.23 -6.92 33.33
CA PRO A 397 -0.02 -7.06 34.14
C PRO A 397 1.21 -7.48 33.33
N ASP A 398 1.00 -8.03 32.14
CA ASP A 398 2.06 -8.45 31.19
C ASP A 398 2.39 -7.36 30.16
N VAL A 399 1.92 -6.14 30.36
CA VAL A 399 2.23 -4.97 29.53
C VAL A 399 2.92 -3.89 30.36
N LEU A 400 4.14 -3.53 30.00
CA LEU A 400 4.87 -2.44 30.62
C LEU A 400 4.56 -1.13 29.91
N VAL A 401 3.96 -0.18 30.61
CA VAL A 401 3.60 1.14 30.11
C VAL A 401 4.56 2.18 30.65
N PHE A 402 5.06 3.04 29.78
CA PHE A 402 5.90 4.18 30.11
C PHE A 402 5.28 5.44 29.55
N THR A 403 4.95 6.41 30.41
CA THR A 403 4.26 7.63 29.99
C THR A 403 5.09 8.87 30.29
N SER A 404 5.19 9.77 29.33
CA SER A 404 5.85 11.05 29.55
C SER A 404 4.95 12.01 30.34
N ALA A 405 5.54 13.02 30.96
CA ALA A 405 4.78 14.20 31.32
C ALA A 405 4.14 14.83 30.06
N PRO A 406 3.05 15.58 30.21
CA PRO A 406 2.52 16.36 29.10
C PRO A 406 3.61 17.20 28.45
N LEU A 407 3.65 17.23 27.12
CA LEU A 407 4.65 17.98 26.39
C LEU A 407 4.34 19.48 26.50
N GLU A 408 5.32 20.27 26.94
CA GLU A 408 5.19 21.73 27.03
C GLU A 408 5.14 22.42 25.67
N LYS A 409 5.67 21.76 24.65
CA LYS A 409 5.72 22.24 23.26
C LYS A 409 5.37 21.12 22.31
N ALA A 410 4.80 21.49 21.17
CA ALA A 410 4.54 20.52 20.10
C ALA A 410 5.84 19.81 19.68
N LEU A 411 5.75 18.50 19.54
CA LEU A 411 6.84 17.63 19.06
C LEU A 411 6.39 16.93 17.78
N GLU A 412 7.03 17.26 16.67
CA GLU A 412 6.82 16.57 15.41
C GLU A 412 7.77 15.38 15.32
N VAL A 413 7.20 14.18 15.15
CA VAL A 413 7.94 12.92 14.99
C VAL A 413 7.81 12.46 13.55
N ILE A 414 8.93 12.39 12.84
CA ILE A 414 8.94 11.92 11.44
C ILE A 414 10.15 11.01 11.19
N GLY A 415 9.94 9.98 10.39
CA GLY A 415 10.96 8.98 10.10
C GLY A 415 10.77 7.69 10.90
N ARG A 416 11.81 6.87 10.93
CA ARG A 416 11.77 5.56 11.60
C ARG A 416 11.94 5.71 13.10
N VAL A 417 10.92 5.33 13.87
CA VAL A 417 11.00 5.20 15.32
C VAL A 417 11.75 3.93 15.66
N LYS A 418 12.67 4.00 16.62
CA LYS A 418 13.48 2.85 17.07
C LYS A 418 13.37 2.67 18.57
N ALA A 419 13.03 1.47 19.04
CA ALA A 419 13.16 1.07 20.43
C ALA A 419 14.46 0.29 20.63
N VAL A 420 15.17 0.57 21.70
CA VAL A 420 16.36 -0.16 22.14
C VAL A 420 16.11 -0.66 23.56
N LEU A 421 16.03 -1.98 23.72
CA LEU A 421 15.70 -2.61 24.99
C LEU A 421 16.87 -3.49 25.45
N TYR A 422 17.19 -3.45 26.75
CA TYR A 422 18.05 -4.40 27.41
C TYR A 422 17.16 -5.42 28.13
N VAL A 423 17.17 -6.63 27.64
CA VAL A 423 16.18 -7.64 28.06
C VAL A 423 16.85 -8.96 28.44
N ALA A 424 16.20 -9.70 29.32
CA ALA A 424 16.49 -11.09 29.63
C ALA A 424 15.20 -11.89 29.73
N SER A 425 15.24 -13.17 29.45
CA SER A 425 14.10 -14.10 29.56
C SER A 425 14.62 -15.45 30.07
N ASP A 426 13.78 -16.17 30.80
CA ASP A 426 13.98 -17.56 31.18
C ASP A 426 13.57 -18.55 30.07
N ALA A 427 12.88 -18.05 29.01
CA ALA A 427 12.57 -18.82 27.84
C ALA A 427 13.76 -18.86 26.84
N PRO A 428 13.93 -19.96 26.08
CA PRO A 428 15.03 -20.08 25.10
C PRO A 428 14.90 -19.09 23.93
N ASP A 429 13.69 -18.61 23.64
CA ASP A 429 13.40 -17.56 22.65
C ASP A 429 12.05 -16.91 22.99
N THR A 430 11.90 -15.63 22.65
CA THR A 430 10.65 -14.88 22.86
C THR A 430 10.58 -13.68 21.91
N ASP A 431 9.41 -13.07 21.83
CA ASP A 431 9.15 -11.88 21.02
C ASP A 431 8.95 -10.67 21.93
N PHE A 432 9.58 -9.54 21.59
CA PHE A 432 9.26 -8.26 22.19
C PHE A 432 8.55 -7.37 21.18
N ILE A 433 7.41 -6.83 21.61
CA ILE A 433 6.59 -5.92 20.82
C ILE A 433 6.54 -4.58 21.53
N VAL A 434 6.87 -3.52 20.80
CA VAL A 434 6.84 -2.14 21.32
C VAL A 434 5.82 -1.35 20.53
N ARG A 435 4.99 -0.61 21.25
CA ARG A 435 3.97 0.26 20.67
C ARG A 435 4.19 1.70 21.15
N LEU A 436 4.21 2.63 20.21
CA LEU A 436 4.18 4.07 20.48
C LEU A 436 2.74 4.53 20.43
N CYS A 437 2.31 5.24 21.48
CA CYS A 437 0.97 5.80 21.58
C CYS A 437 1.04 7.32 21.78
N ASP A 438 -0.02 7.99 21.32
CA ASP A 438 -0.32 9.38 21.64
C ASP A 438 -1.42 9.41 22.71
N VAL A 439 -1.10 9.97 23.87
CA VAL A 439 -2.02 10.04 25.01
C VAL A 439 -2.70 11.40 25.00
N TYR A 440 -4.00 11.39 24.81
CA TYR A 440 -4.84 12.58 24.77
C TYR A 440 -5.09 13.16 26.18
N PRO A 441 -5.49 14.45 26.29
CA PRO A 441 -5.76 15.07 27.59
C PRO A 441 -6.81 14.36 28.45
N ASP A 442 -7.76 13.67 27.83
CA ASP A 442 -8.78 12.86 28.51
C ASP A 442 -8.33 11.44 28.89
N GLY A 443 -7.07 11.10 28.61
CA GLY A 443 -6.45 9.82 28.90
C GLY A 443 -6.65 8.75 27.83
N ARG A 444 -7.35 9.02 26.71
CA ARG A 444 -7.37 8.10 25.57
C ARG A 444 -5.96 7.92 25.02
N SER A 445 -5.56 6.69 24.75
CA SER A 445 -4.21 6.35 24.30
C SER A 445 -4.29 5.70 22.93
N TYR A 446 -3.98 6.46 21.88
CA TYR A 446 -4.07 5.97 20.51
C TYR A 446 -2.72 5.49 19.99
N ASN A 447 -2.67 4.26 19.48
CA ASN A 447 -1.46 3.73 18.85
C ASN A 447 -1.10 4.51 17.59
N ILE A 448 0.19 4.85 17.45
CA ILE A 448 0.75 5.54 16.27
C ILE A 448 1.60 4.59 15.43
N ALA A 449 2.48 3.86 16.10
CA ALA A 449 3.42 2.95 15.46
C ALA A 449 3.69 1.75 16.36
N GLU A 450 4.11 0.64 15.74
CA GLU A 450 4.52 -0.55 16.45
C GLU A 450 5.70 -1.22 15.76
N GLY A 451 6.47 -1.96 16.53
CA GLY A 451 7.55 -2.79 16.06
C GLY A 451 7.66 -4.07 16.88
N ALA A 452 8.18 -5.11 16.27
CA ALA A 452 8.40 -6.41 16.90
C ALA A 452 9.80 -6.89 16.64
N LEU A 453 10.35 -7.69 17.56
CA LEU A 453 11.63 -8.37 17.37
C LEU A 453 11.62 -9.72 18.10
N ARG A 454 11.86 -10.78 17.36
CA ARG A 454 12.15 -12.11 17.91
C ARG A 454 13.60 -12.19 18.34
N MET A 455 13.85 -12.62 19.56
CA MET A 455 15.17 -12.48 20.20
C MET A 455 16.30 -13.22 19.50
N ARG A 456 16.02 -14.33 18.80
CA ARG A 456 17.04 -15.01 17.98
C ARG A 456 17.60 -14.15 16.84
N TYR A 457 16.88 -13.10 16.43
CA TYR A 457 17.29 -12.17 15.37
C TYR A 457 17.83 -10.83 15.90
N ARG A 458 18.13 -10.71 17.20
CA ARG A 458 18.56 -9.44 17.83
C ARG A 458 19.88 -8.88 17.29
N GLU A 459 20.72 -9.74 16.69
CA GLU A 459 22.02 -9.38 16.14
C GLU A 459 22.06 -9.44 14.59
N SER A 460 20.92 -9.60 13.92
CA SER A 460 20.83 -9.77 12.46
C SER A 460 20.49 -8.46 11.74
#